data_0989383ce73526f293c88466c5884706
#
_entry.id   0989383ce73526f293c88466c5884706
#
_cell.length_a   1.000
_cell.length_b   1.000
_cell.length_c   1.000
_cell.angle_alpha   90.00
_cell.angle_beta   90.00
_cell.angle_gamma   90.00
#
_symmetry.space_group_name_H-M   'P 1'
#
loop_
_entity.id
_entity.type
_entity.pdbx_description
1 polymer ?
#
loop_
_entity_poly.entity_id
_entity_poly.type
_entity_poly.pdbx_seq_one_letter_code
_entity_poly.pdbx_strand_id
1 'polypeptide(L)'
;MRYLSGLLCLGVLCGLLLEGPQAIFAYHSYTLTVQQLRAGLLKAPSTGAKGFLLVDVRSPEEHVSGMIPGTDRNIDFREMQARHRELGAALDDHIVVYFQSGHRSNIAAETLADLGYTHVYNVVGSMNAWMEAGFPVAPAR
;
A
#
# COMPACT_ATOMS: atom_id res chain seq x y z
N MET A 1 -38.26 52.59 37.60
CA MET A 1 -37.75 51.33 38.18
C MET A 1 -38.30 50.16 37.42
N ARG A 2 -37.55 49.66 36.49
CA ARG A 2 -37.66 48.27 36.07
C ARG A 2 -36.63 48.00 34.99
N TYR A 3 -35.72 47.22 35.35
CA TYR A 3 -34.60 46.78 34.53
C TYR A 3 -35.09 45.75 33.55
N LEU A 4 -35.09 46.08 32.33
CA LEU A 4 -35.21 45.10 31.24
C LEU A 4 -33.82 44.61 30.92
N SER A 5 -33.53 43.46 31.49
CA SER A 5 -32.37 42.67 31.16
C SER A 5 -32.52 42.22 29.72
N GLY A 6 -31.82 42.89 28.84
CA GLY A 6 -31.66 42.42 27.50
C GLY A 6 -30.80 41.16 27.48
N LEU A 7 -31.45 40.06 27.33
CA LEU A 7 -30.75 38.78 27.13
C LEU A 7 -30.19 38.79 25.69
N LEU A 8 -28.91 39.13 25.58
CA LEU A 8 -28.19 38.95 24.34
C LEU A 8 -28.02 37.45 24.15
N CYS A 9 -28.91 36.88 23.37
CA CYS A 9 -28.64 35.58 22.76
C CYS A 9 -27.50 35.73 21.80
N LEU A 10 -26.27 35.51 22.26
CA LEU A 10 -25.18 35.19 21.39
C LEU A 10 -25.55 33.87 20.71
N GLY A 11 -26.09 34.01 19.52
CA GLY A 11 -26.17 32.90 18.59
C GLY A 11 -24.76 32.43 18.31
N VAL A 12 -24.34 31.38 19.01
CA VAL A 12 -23.24 30.59 18.58
C VAL A 12 -23.66 30.04 17.21
N LEU A 13 -23.25 30.73 16.17
CA LEU A 13 -23.24 30.20 14.84
C LEU A 13 -22.27 29.02 14.89
N CYS A 14 -22.81 27.88 15.26
CA CYS A 14 -22.13 26.62 15.07
C CYS A 14 -22.01 26.50 13.54
N GLY A 15 -20.89 27.03 13.01
CA GLY A 15 -20.52 26.77 11.66
C GLY A 15 -20.39 25.26 11.55
N LEU A 16 -21.44 24.63 11.06
CA LEU A 16 -21.29 23.34 10.41
C LEU A 16 -20.32 23.60 9.27
N LEU A 17 -19.06 23.41 9.56
CA LEU A 17 -18.11 23.05 8.56
C LEU A 17 -18.69 21.76 7.98
N LEU A 18 -19.40 21.90 6.88
CA LEU A 18 -19.55 20.83 5.93
C LEU A 18 -18.13 20.50 5.50
N GLU A 19 -17.46 19.71 6.34
CA GLU A 19 -16.39 18.90 5.85
C GLU A 19 -17.06 18.02 4.81
N GLY A 20 -17.04 18.51 3.56
CA GLY A 20 -17.31 17.68 2.41
C GLY A 20 -16.49 16.44 2.59
N PRO A 21 -16.86 15.29 1.98
CA PRO A 21 -16.01 14.13 2.04
C PRO A 21 -14.65 14.64 1.61
N GLN A 22 -13.80 14.87 2.58
CA GLN A 22 -12.39 14.94 2.33
C GLN A 22 -12.16 13.64 1.62
N ALA A 23 -11.93 13.70 0.31
CA ALA A 23 -11.25 12.63 -0.33
C ALA A 23 -10.01 12.49 0.51
N ILE A 24 -10.12 11.66 1.52
CA ILE A 24 -8.99 11.09 2.17
C ILE A 24 -8.40 10.34 1.00
N PHE A 25 -7.56 11.07 0.26
CA PHE A 25 -6.55 10.39 -0.48
C PHE A 25 -5.84 9.65 0.63
N ALA A 26 -6.31 8.46 0.88
CA ALA A 26 -5.55 7.49 1.60
C ALA A 26 -4.35 7.23 0.69
N TYR A 27 -3.46 8.23 0.67
CA TYR A 27 -2.10 7.94 0.34
C TYR A 27 -1.76 6.82 1.30
N HIS A 28 -1.76 5.64 0.78
CA HIS A 28 -1.28 4.52 1.52
C HIS A 28 0.20 4.75 1.60
N SER A 29 0.48 5.63 2.50
CA SER A 29 1.82 6.04 2.88
C SER A 29 2.54 4.96 3.67
N TYR A 30 2.03 3.75 3.64
CA TYR A 30 2.78 2.62 4.15
C TYR A 30 3.88 2.32 3.14
N THR A 31 5.08 2.69 3.52
CA THR A 31 6.28 2.38 2.76
C THR A 31 7.15 1.44 3.54
N LEU A 32 7.82 0.54 2.84
CA LEU A 32 8.86 -0.33 3.38
C LEU A 32 10.17 -0.04 2.66
N THR A 33 11.27 -0.04 3.40
CA THR A 33 12.60 -0.14 2.79
C THR A 33 12.86 -1.57 2.36
N VAL A 34 13.80 -1.76 1.44
CA VAL A 34 14.22 -3.11 1.04
C VAL A 34 14.83 -3.89 2.20
N GLN A 35 15.46 -3.20 3.17
CA GLN A 35 16.00 -3.81 4.39
C GLN A 35 14.87 -4.34 5.28
N GLN A 36 13.82 -3.58 5.45
CA GLN A 36 12.62 -4.01 6.20
C GLN A 36 11.93 -5.19 5.53
N LEU A 37 11.78 -5.14 4.20
CA LEU A 37 11.23 -6.25 3.43
C LEU A 37 12.07 -7.51 3.62
N ARG A 38 13.40 -7.40 3.48
CA ARG A 38 14.29 -8.54 3.66
C ARG A 38 14.19 -9.12 5.07
N ALA A 39 14.15 -8.28 6.08
CA ALA A 39 13.98 -8.74 7.47
C ALA A 39 12.66 -9.52 7.65
N GLY A 40 11.58 -9.05 7.05
CA GLY A 40 10.30 -9.75 7.06
C GLY A 40 10.33 -11.10 6.36
N LEU A 41 11.00 -11.17 5.20
CA LEU A 41 11.17 -12.41 4.45
C LEU A 41 12.03 -13.44 5.20
N LEU A 42 13.05 -13.00 5.92
CA LEU A 42 13.92 -13.88 6.69
C LEU A 42 13.25 -14.45 7.95
N LYS A 43 12.27 -13.74 8.52
CA LYS A 43 11.50 -14.24 9.67
C LYS A 43 10.50 -15.33 9.28
N ALA A 44 10.06 -15.34 8.04
CA ALA A 44 9.01 -16.20 7.54
C ALA A 44 9.25 -17.71 7.76
N PRO A 45 10.46 -18.25 7.57
CA PRO A 45 10.70 -19.69 7.66
C PRO A 45 10.46 -20.28 9.04
N SER A 46 10.58 -19.51 10.10
CA SER A 46 10.42 -19.99 11.48
C SER A 46 8.96 -20.16 11.90
N THR A 47 8.03 -19.51 11.21
CA THR A 47 6.60 -19.50 11.54
C THR A 47 5.73 -20.20 10.47
N GLY A 48 6.28 -20.57 9.33
CA GLY A 48 5.57 -21.18 8.21
C GLY A 48 4.70 -20.22 7.39
N ALA A 49 4.50 -18.98 7.85
CA ALA A 49 3.74 -17.96 7.14
C ALA A 49 4.45 -16.61 7.24
N LYS A 50 4.62 -15.93 6.08
CA LYS A 50 5.27 -14.61 6.04
C LYS A 50 4.49 -13.52 6.79
N GLY A 51 3.16 -13.69 6.92
CA GLY A 51 2.27 -12.67 7.45
C GLY A 51 1.94 -11.54 6.45
N PHE A 52 2.41 -11.64 5.22
CA PHE A 52 2.11 -10.70 4.14
C PHE A 52 2.20 -11.36 2.76
N LEU A 53 1.52 -10.79 1.79
CA LEU A 53 1.58 -11.17 0.38
C LEU A 53 2.57 -10.25 -0.33
N LEU A 54 3.58 -10.81 -0.99
CA LEU A 54 4.55 -10.05 -1.79
C LEU A 54 4.17 -10.13 -3.27
N VAL A 55 3.93 -8.98 -3.89
CA VAL A 55 3.41 -8.87 -5.26
C VAL A 55 4.37 -8.09 -6.12
N ASP A 56 4.83 -8.71 -7.18
CA ASP A 56 5.55 -8.05 -8.27
C ASP A 56 4.54 -7.43 -9.23
N VAL A 57 4.55 -6.11 -9.36
CA VAL A 57 3.63 -5.38 -10.22
C VAL A 57 4.27 -4.93 -11.54
N ARG A 58 5.41 -5.52 -11.88
CA ARG A 58 6.05 -5.39 -13.19
C ARG A 58 5.37 -6.28 -14.23
N SER A 59 5.79 -6.13 -15.48
CA SER A 59 5.31 -7.01 -16.54
C SER A 59 5.72 -8.48 -16.31
N PRO A 60 5.00 -9.43 -16.92
CA PRO A 60 5.38 -10.85 -16.83
C PRO A 60 6.81 -11.12 -17.33
N GLU A 61 7.25 -10.42 -18.36
CA GLU A 61 8.59 -10.56 -18.94
C GLU A 61 9.68 -10.11 -17.96
N GLU A 62 9.46 -8.99 -17.28
CA GLU A 62 10.37 -8.50 -16.25
C GLU A 62 10.40 -9.44 -15.05
N HIS A 63 9.25 -9.97 -14.65
CA HIS A 63 9.14 -10.93 -13.57
C HIS A 63 9.92 -12.22 -13.87
N VAL A 64 9.78 -12.77 -15.06
CA VAL A 64 10.47 -13.98 -15.49
C VAL A 64 11.98 -13.78 -15.53
N SER A 65 12.46 -12.58 -15.85
CA SER A 65 13.89 -12.27 -15.88
C SER A 65 14.55 -12.21 -14.49
N GLY A 66 13.76 -12.09 -13.44
CA GLY A 66 14.23 -12.09 -12.07
C GLY A 66 13.23 -11.42 -11.13
N MET A 67 13.06 -11.98 -9.95
CA MET A 67 12.14 -11.49 -8.92
C MET A 67 12.80 -11.46 -7.53
N ILE A 68 12.20 -10.75 -6.62
CA ILE A 68 12.56 -10.82 -5.20
C ILE A 68 12.15 -12.21 -4.68
N PRO A 69 13.08 -12.98 -4.07
CA PRO A 69 12.75 -14.29 -3.52
C PRO A 69 11.61 -14.19 -2.50
N GLY A 70 10.62 -15.06 -2.61
CA GLY A 70 9.42 -15.01 -1.77
C GLY A 70 8.25 -14.25 -2.38
N THR A 71 8.37 -13.80 -3.63
CA THR A 71 7.25 -13.22 -4.38
C THR A 71 6.15 -14.26 -4.57
N ASP A 72 4.93 -13.89 -4.19
CA ASP A 72 3.76 -14.77 -4.23
C ASP A 72 2.97 -14.64 -5.52
N ARG A 73 2.91 -13.45 -6.08
CA ARG A 73 2.09 -13.13 -7.27
C ARG A 73 2.81 -12.14 -8.16
N ASN A 74 2.52 -12.25 -9.46
CA ASN A 74 2.87 -11.23 -10.44
C ASN A 74 1.59 -10.78 -11.15
N ILE A 75 1.24 -9.53 -10.97
CA ILE A 75 0.13 -8.86 -11.67
C ILE A 75 0.62 -7.49 -12.08
N ASP A 76 0.67 -7.25 -13.38
CA ASP A 76 1.07 -5.95 -13.92
C ASP A 76 0.19 -4.83 -13.32
N PHE A 77 0.82 -3.73 -12.90
CA PHE A 77 0.10 -2.64 -12.25
C PHE A 77 -1.06 -2.09 -13.09
N ARG A 78 -0.98 -2.17 -14.41
CA ARG A 78 -2.03 -1.73 -15.35
C ARG A 78 -3.25 -2.64 -15.32
N GLU A 79 -3.09 -3.89 -14.92
CA GLU A 79 -4.15 -4.89 -14.82
C GLU A 79 -4.66 -5.07 -13.39
N MET A 80 -4.05 -4.42 -12.41
CA MET A 80 -4.33 -4.64 -10.99
C MET A 80 -5.81 -4.44 -10.66
N GLN A 81 -6.43 -3.39 -11.18
CA GLN A 81 -7.84 -3.13 -10.92
C GLN A 81 -8.74 -4.26 -11.40
N ALA A 82 -8.48 -4.82 -12.57
CA ALA A 82 -9.28 -5.90 -13.15
C ALA A 82 -8.98 -7.24 -12.49
N ARG A 83 -7.75 -7.46 -12.03
CA ARG A 83 -7.24 -8.76 -11.61
C ARG A 83 -6.95 -8.88 -10.10
N HIS A 84 -7.30 -7.88 -9.30
CA HIS A 84 -6.96 -7.87 -7.87
C HIS A 84 -7.45 -9.10 -7.10
N ARG A 85 -8.55 -9.73 -7.54
CA ARG A 85 -9.09 -10.94 -6.91
C ARG A 85 -8.16 -12.14 -7.04
N GLU A 86 -7.28 -12.14 -8.03
CA GLU A 86 -6.27 -13.19 -8.20
C GLU A 86 -5.20 -13.16 -7.10
N LEU A 87 -5.13 -12.08 -6.32
CA LEU A 87 -4.28 -12.00 -5.14
C LEU A 87 -4.68 -13.03 -4.08
N GLY A 88 -5.98 -13.37 -4.01
CA GLY A 88 -6.49 -14.27 -2.99
C GLY A 88 -6.39 -13.69 -1.57
N ALA A 89 -6.32 -12.37 -1.46
CA ALA A 89 -6.16 -11.66 -0.22
C ALA A 89 -7.50 -11.13 0.30
N ALA A 90 -7.69 -11.16 1.62
CA ALA A 90 -8.75 -10.43 2.29
C ALA A 90 -8.41 -8.93 2.31
N LEU A 91 -9.41 -8.06 2.47
CA LEU A 91 -9.24 -6.61 2.44
C LEU A 91 -8.33 -6.07 3.56
N ASP A 92 -8.19 -6.80 4.65
CA ASP A 92 -7.33 -6.46 5.79
C ASP A 92 -5.99 -7.22 5.80
N ASP A 93 -5.73 -8.04 4.80
CA ASP A 93 -4.44 -8.70 4.65
C ASP A 93 -3.33 -7.69 4.32
N HIS A 94 -2.13 -7.97 4.79
CA HIS A 94 -0.95 -7.17 4.48
C HIS A 94 -0.44 -7.52 3.09
N ILE A 95 -0.41 -6.53 2.22
CA ILE A 95 0.02 -6.68 0.83
C ILE A 95 1.22 -5.75 0.59
N VAL A 96 2.32 -6.31 0.15
CA VAL A 96 3.54 -5.57 -0.21
C VAL A 96 3.71 -5.61 -1.71
N VAL A 97 3.78 -4.45 -2.34
CA VAL A 97 3.96 -4.33 -3.78
C VAL A 97 5.31 -3.72 -4.12
N TYR A 98 5.95 -4.21 -5.17
CA TYR A 98 7.17 -3.64 -5.70
C TYR A 98 7.14 -3.61 -7.23
N PHE A 99 7.83 -2.62 -7.77
CA PHE A 99 8.04 -2.41 -9.20
C PHE A 99 9.53 -2.47 -9.54
N GLN A 100 9.95 -1.92 -10.64
CA GLN A 100 11.38 -1.77 -10.95
C GLN A 100 12.00 -0.62 -10.16
N SER A 101 11.33 0.55 -10.18
CA SER A 101 11.65 1.73 -9.37
C SER A 101 10.43 2.18 -8.59
N GLY A 102 10.57 2.98 -7.55
CA GLY A 102 9.48 3.27 -6.60
C GLY A 102 8.23 3.99 -7.11
N HIS A 103 8.23 4.54 -8.34
CA HIS A 103 7.13 5.38 -8.81
C HIS A 103 5.87 4.60 -9.19
N ARG A 104 5.99 3.48 -9.88
CA ARG A 104 4.82 2.75 -10.40
C ARG A 104 4.24 1.74 -9.42
N SER A 105 5.00 1.30 -8.46
CA SER A 105 4.48 0.52 -7.33
C SER A 105 3.51 1.34 -6.49
N ASN A 106 3.70 2.66 -6.43
CA ASN A 106 2.77 3.55 -5.76
C ASN A 106 1.40 3.56 -6.46
N ILE A 107 1.36 3.54 -7.79
CA ILE A 107 0.11 3.46 -8.55
C ILE A 107 -0.64 2.17 -8.22
N ALA A 108 0.04 1.04 -8.17
CA ALA A 108 -0.56 -0.23 -7.79
C ALA A 108 -1.08 -0.22 -6.35
N ALA A 109 -0.34 0.37 -5.42
CA ALA A 109 -0.76 0.51 -4.04
C ALA A 109 -2.01 1.39 -3.90
N GLU A 110 -2.07 2.51 -4.61
CA GLU A 110 -3.24 3.38 -4.66
C GLU A 110 -4.46 2.66 -5.25
N THR A 111 -4.27 1.92 -6.34
CA THR A 111 -5.33 1.13 -6.95
C THR A 111 -5.93 0.13 -5.96
N LEU A 112 -5.08 -0.60 -5.24
CA LEU A 112 -5.54 -1.57 -4.24
C LEU A 112 -6.25 -0.87 -3.09
N ALA A 113 -5.76 0.27 -2.67
CA ALA A 113 -6.40 1.07 -1.64
C ALA A 113 -7.80 1.52 -2.04
N ASP A 114 -7.95 2.03 -3.23
CA ASP A 114 -9.23 2.45 -3.78
C ASP A 114 -10.22 1.28 -3.90
N LEU A 115 -9.72 0.07 -4.05
CA LEU A 115 -10.50 -1.16 -4.04
C LEU A 115 -10.88 -1.64 -2.62
N GLY A 116 -10.41 -0.96 -1.57
CA GLY A 116 -10.77 -1.24 -0.19
C GLY A 116 -9.73 -2.05 0.61
N TYR A 117 -8.59 -2.38 0.04
CA TYR A 117 -7.50 -3.01 0.79
C TYR A 117 -6.88 -2.00 1.76
N THR A 118 -6.79 -2.37 3.04
CA THR A 118 -6.45 -1.44 4.13
C THR A 118 -4.99 -1.42 4.54
N HIS A 119 -4.21 -2.44 4.15
CA HIS A 119 -2.82 -2.61 4.54
C HIS A 119 -1.93 -2.89 3.33
N VAL A 120 -1.75 -1.87 2.50
CA VAL A 120 -0.90 -1.96 1.30
C VAL A 120 0.38 -1.19 1.51
N TYR A 121 1.51 -1.82 1.23
CA TYR A 121 2.85 -1.27 1.42
C TYR A 121 3.57 -1.21 0.09
N ASN A 122 4.19 -0.07 -0.17
CA ASN A 122 5.06 0.13 -1.32
C ASN A 122 6.53 0.01 -0.90
N VAL A 123 7.32 -0.76 -1.64
CA VAL A 123 8.75 -0.89 -1.40
C VAL A 123 9.50 0.27 -2.02
N VAL A 124 10.13 1.09 -1.19
CA VAL A 124 10.90 2.25 -1.64
C VAL A 124 12.07 1.82 -2.50
N GLY A 125 12.17 2.41 -3.70
CA GLY A 125 13.20 2.06 -4.67
C GLY A 125 13.05 0.69 -5.31
N SER A 126 12.13 -0.13 -4.80
CA SER A 126 11.70 -1.40 -5.39
C SER A 126 12.86 -2.32 -5.80
N MET A 127 12.79 -2.95 -6.98
CA MET A 127 13.81 -3.90 -7.46
C MET A 127 15.21 -3.25 -7.58
N ASN A 128 15.27 -2.00 -8.03
CA ASN A 128 16.56 -1.30 -8.13
C ASN A 128 17.25 -1.18 -6.76
N ALA A 129 16.52 -0.73 -5.74
CA ALA A 129 17.07 -0.63 -4.38
C ALA A 129 17.43 -1.99 -3.78
N TRP A 130 16.65 -3.03 -4.10
CA TRP A 130 16.93 -4.40 -3.70
C TRP A 130 18.27 -4.90 -4.26
N MET A 131 18.50 -4.65 -5.54
CA MET A 131 19.74 -5.04 -6.23
C MET A 131 20.94 -4.20 -5.75
N GLU A 132 20.76 -2.89 -5.56
CA GLU A 132 21.81 -2.00 -5.03
C GLU A 132 22.26 -2.41 -3.63
N ALA A 133 21.33 -2.92 -2.81
CA ALA A 133 21.65 -3.46 -1.50
C ALA A 133 22.41 -4.80 -1.54
N GLY A 134 22.62 -5.38 -2.72
CA GLY A 134 23.27 -6.66 -2.90
C GLY A 134 22.42 -7.86 -2.49
N PHE A 135 21.11 -7.70 -2.40
CA PHE A 135 20.21 -8.77 -2.01
C PHE A 135 19.95 -9.73 -3.18
N PRO A 136 19.69 -11.01 -2.91
CA PRO A 136 19.58 -12.02 -3.95
C PRO A 136 18.33 -11.83 -4.82
N VAL A 137 18.47 -12.11 -6.11
CA VAL A 137 17.39 -12.16 -7.09
C VAL A 137 17.20 -13.61 -7.51
N ALA A 138 15.96 -14.07 -7.57
CA ALA A 138 15.62 -15.41 -8.01
C ALA A 138 15.01 -15.40 -9.40
N PRO A 139 15.23 -16.44 -10.23
CA PRO A 139 14.45 -16.62 -11.44
C PRO A 139 13.00 -16.98 -11.06
N ALA A 140 12.03 -16.53 -11.85
CA ALA A 140 10.66 -17.02 -11.73
C ALA A 140 10.62 -18.51 -12.11
N ARG A 141 9.86 -19.28 -11.37
CA ARG A 141 9.61 -20.70 -11.62
C ARG A 141 8.37 -20.87 -12.46
#